data_a56257f6d84b334efad472f7ef5029f0
#
_entry.id   a56257f6d84b334efad472f7ef5029f0
#
_cell.length_a   1.000
_cell.length_b   1.000
_cell.length_c   1.000
_cell.angle_alpha   90.00
_cell.angle_beta   90.00
_cell.angle_gamma   90.00
#
_symmetry.space_group_name_H-M   'P 1'
#
loop_
_entity.id
_entity.type
_entity.pdbx_description
1 polymer ?
#
loop_
_entity_poly.entity_id
_entity_poly.type
_entity_poly.pdbx_seq_one_letter_code
_entity_poly.pdbx_strand_id
1 'polypeptide(L)'
;FALDHRSGLVDPRGQIGNNLDVDLHMLTVRAKTIRDLAHCVKRCDLELAGVASAAYVSGRSTLVEDEQELGAVCIDLGGGSTSYSIFLKKHMIFAGSIMLGGNHVTRDISLGLQVPMAVAEKIKTKNGGLIATGIDDRDLIEIGGETGDWEHDRRTVTRSELIGIMRPRIEAVSYTHLRAHET
;
A
#
# COMPACT_ATOMS: atom_id res chain seq x y z
N PHE A 1 19.67 0.43 -20.62
CA PHE A 1 20.11 0.32 -22.03
C PHE A 1 21.54 -0.18 -22.09
N ALA A 2 21.84 -0.97 -23.12
CA ALA A 2 23.22 -1.26 -23.54
C ALA A 2 23.38 -0.99 -25.04
N LEU A 3 24.54 -0.44 -25.42
CA LEU A 3 24.86 -0.11 -26.80
C LEU A 3 26.21 -0.77 -27.17
N ASP A 4 26.21 -1.65 -28.17
CA ASP A 4 27.39 -2.39 -28.61
C ASP A 4 28.17 -3.04 -27.44
N HIS A 5 27.46 -3.74 -26.55
CA HIS A 5 27.95 -4.40 -25.32
C HIS A 5 28.40 -3.47 -24.18
N ARG A 6 28.22 -2.15 -24.28
CA ARG A 6 28.42 -1.20 -23.19
C ARG A 6 27.14 -1.08 -22.40
N SER A 7 27.04 -1.72 -21.25
CA SER A 7 25.89 -1.67 -20.34
C SER A 7 25.89 -0.43 -19.45
N GLY A 8 24.74 -0.13 -18.85
CA GLY A 8 24.60 0.96 -17.86
C GLY A 8 24.34 2.34 -18.46
N LEU A 9 23.97 2.42 -19.74
CA LEU A 9 23.57 3.69 -20.36
C LEU A 9 22.21 4.13 -19.83
N VAL A 10 22.14 5.33 -19.30
CA VAL A 10 20.89 5.96 -18.82
C VAL A 10 20.05 6.44 -20.02
N ASP A 11 20.68 7.09 -20.98
CA ASP A 11 20.05 7.59 -22.19
C ASP A 11 20.92 7.32 -23.41
N PRO A 12 20.46 6.47 -24.37
CA PRO A 12 21.22 6.16 -25.58
C PRO A 12 21.06 7.21 -26.69
N ARG A 13 20.19 8.19 -26.54
CA ARG A 13 19.91 9.19 -27.58
C ARG A 13 21.15 10.01 -27.90
N GLY A 14 21.43 10.19 -29.17
CA GLY A 14 22.59 10.92 -29.67
C GLY A 14 23.91 10.12 -29.66
N GLN A 15 23.90 8.85 -29.26
CA GLN A 15 25.05 7.95 -29.34
C GLN A 15 25.00 7.14 -30.67
N ILE A 16 26.18 6.86 -31.22
CA ILE A 16 26.30 6.06 -32.42
C ILE A 16 26.65 4.61 -32.04
N GLY A 17 25.91 3.65 -32.56
CA GLY A 17 26.12 2.23 -32.34
C GLY A 17 25.34 1.38 -33.33
N ASN A 18 25.63 0.09 -33.38
CA ASN A 18 24.99 -0.87 -34.27
C ASN A 18 23.88 -1.68 -33.55
N ASN A 19 24.07 -2.00 -32.28
CA ASN A 19 23.11 -2.80 -31.49
C ASN A 19 22.70 -2.04 -30.24
N LEU A 20 21.38 -1.88 -30.05
CA LEU A 20 20.81 -1.32 -28.86
C LEU A 20 20.00 -2.40 -28.10
N ASP A 21 20.47 -2.79 -26.94
CA ASP A 21 19.74 -3.67 -26.02
C ASP A 21 18.93 -2.86 -25.03
N VAL A 22 17.66 -3.21 -24.87
CA VAL A 22 16.73 -2.50 -24.01
C VAL A 22 15.98 -3.47 -23.11
N ASP A 23 16.16 -3.31 -21.80
CA ASP A 23 15.33 -4.00 -20.80
C ASP A 23 14.08 -3.18 -20.52
N LEU A 24 12.92 -3.78 -20.69
CA LEU A 24 11.63 -3.14 -20.48
C LEU A 24 10.89 -3.78 -19.31
N HIS A 25 10.49 -2.97 -18.33
CA HIS A 25 9.53 -3.37 -17.31
C HIS A 25 8.14 -2.89 -17.71
N MET A 26 7.21 -3.82 -17.97
CA MET A 26 5.85 -3.51 -18.38
C MET A 26 4.86 -3.81 -17.27
N LEU A 27 4.04 -2.81 -16.92
CA LEU A 27 2.90 -2.95 -16.04
C LEU A 27 1.62 -3.05 -16.89
N THR A 28 0.84 -4.09 -16.67
CA THR A 28 -0.45 -4.28 -17.33
C THR A 28 -1.60 -4.09 -16.35
N VAL A 29 -2.68 -3.51 -16.83
CA VAL A 29 -3.89 -3.27 -16.07
C VAL A 29 -5.11 -3.57 -16.93
N ARG A 30 -6.25 -3.87 -16.30
CA ARG A 30 -7.50 -4.08 -17.03
C ARG A 30 -7.89 -2.79 -17.76
N ALA A 31 -8.02 -2.87 -19.09
CA ALA A 31 -8.40 -1.73 -19.93
C ALA A 31 -9.72 -1.05 -19.50
N LYS A 32 -10.66 -1.83 -18.93
CA LYS A 32 -11.92 -1.30 -18.39
C LYS A 32 -11.65 -0.29 -17.28
N THR A 33 -10.77 -0.59 -16.33
CA THR A 33 -10.43 0.29 -15.21
C THR A 33 -9.91 1.65 -15.69
N ILE A 34 -9.02 1.64 -16.69
CA ILE A 34 -8.49 2.88 -17.26
C ILE A 34 -9.58 3.67 -17.98
N ARG A 35 -10.44 2.99 -18.74
CA ARG A 35 -11.56 3.66 -19.42
C ARG A 35 -12.56 4.27 -18.44
N ASP A 36 -12.89 3.58 -17.36
CA ASP A 36 -13.79 4.08 -16.33
C ASP A 36 -13.21 5.34 -15.66
N LEU A 37 -11.89 5.33 -15.31
CA LEU A 37 -11.18 6.51 -14.79
C LEU A 37 -11.18 7.67 -15.78
N ALA A 38 -10.82 7.41 -17.04
CA ALA A 38 -10.81 8.43 -18.08
C ALA A 38 -12.20 9.03 -18.28
N HIS A 39 -13.26 8.21 -18.22
CA HIS A 39 -14.62 8.69 -18.28
C HIS A 39 -15.00 9.59 -17.10
N CYS A 40 -14.60 9.25 -15.89
CA CYS A 40 -14.81 10.10 -14.71
C CYS A 40 -14.11 11.47 -14.86
N VAL A 41 -12.86 11.48 -15.31
CA VAL A 41 -12.10 12.73 -15.55
C VAL A 41 -12.79 13.59 -16.61
N LYS A 42 -13.20 12.97 -17.73
CA LYS A 42 -13.89 13.67 -18.82
C LYS A 42 -15.23 14.28 -18.39
N ARG A 43 -15.95 13.66 -17.45
CA ARG A 43 -17.21 14.22 -16.91
C ARG A 43 -16.99 15.48 -16.06
N CYS A 44 -15.75 15.76 -15.66
CA CYS A 44 -15.37 17.01 -14.98
C CYS A 44 -14.81 18.04 -15.97
N ASP A 45 -15.03 17.87 -17.28
CA ASP A 45 -14.48 18.72 -18.35
C ASP A 45 -12.94 18.82 -18.34
N LEU A 46 -12.27 17.72 -17.92
CA LEU A 46 -10.83 17.60 -17.89
C LEU A 46 -10.35 16.55 -18.89
N GLU A 47 -9.14 16.72 -19.38
CA GLU A 47 -8.46 15.74 -20.22
C GLU A 47 -7.48 14.90 -19.40
N LEU A 48 -7.44 13.60 -19.68
CA LEU A 48 -6.48 12.69 -19.05
C LEU A 48 -5.15 12.76 -19.77
N ALA A 49 -4.16 13.42 -19.17
CA ALA A 49 -2.82 13.57 -19.75
C ALA A 49 -1.97 12.28 -19.66
N GLY A 50 -2.21 11.43 -18.66
CA GLY A 50 -1.47 10.19 -18.49
C GLY A 50 -1.96 9.38 -17.29
N VAL A 51 -1.45 8.15 -17.18
CA VAL A 51 -1.75 7.23 -16.07
C VAL A 51 -0.44 6.63 -15.58
N ALA A 52 -0.28 6.57 -14.26
CA ALA A 52 0.85 5.90 -13.62
C ALA A 52 0.34 4.96 -12.54
N SER A 53 1.08 3.87 -12.26
CA SER A 53 0.72 2.97 -11.16
C SER A 53 1.05 3.61 -9.80
N ALA A 54 0.21 3.37 -8.78
CA ALA A 54 0.47 3.82 -7.41
C ALA A 54 1.85 3.36 -6.92
N ALA A 55 2.20 2.08 -7.13
CA ALA A 55 3.49 1.53 -6.74
C ALA A 55 4.69 2.31 -7.31
N TYR A 56 4.62 2.73 -8.57
CA TYR A 56 5.67 3.53 -9.20
C TYR A 56 5.74 4.94 -8.62
N VAL A 57 4.58 5.60 -8.52
CA VAL A 57 4.51 6.99 -8.05
C VAL A 57 4.93 7.10 -6.59
N SER A 58 4.46 6.18 -5.73
CA SER A 58 4.85 6.15 -4.31
C SER A 58 6.36 6.00 -4.15
N GLY A 59 6.97 5.05 -4.88
CA GLY A 59 8.42 4.89 -4.84
C GLY A 59 9.19 6.12 -5.37
N ARG A 60 8.73 6.71 -6.48
CA ARG A 60 9.38 7.90 -7.05
C ARG A 60 9.24 9.15 -6.18
N SER A 61 8.18 9.25 -5.38
CA SER A 61 7.93 10.42 -4.53
C SER A 61 8.58 10.32 -3.14
N THR A 62 8.85 9.11 -2.65
CA THR A 62 9.36 8.88 -1.29
C THR A 62 10.84 8.54 -1.24
N LEU A 63 11.33 7.75 -2.20
CA LEU A 63 12.74 7.32 -2.22
C LEU A 63 13.63 8.40 -2.79
N VAL A 64 14.74 8.69 -2.09
CA VAL A 64 15.81 9.54 -2.61
C VAL A 64 16.62 8.83 -3.69
N GLU A 65 17.40 9.58 -4.47
CA GLU A 65 18.15 9.01 -5.60
C GLU A 65 19.13 7.91 -5.20
N ASP A 66 19.80 8.07 -4.07
CA ASP A 66 20.79 7.09 -3.56
C ASP A 66 20.10 5.78 -3.18
N GLU A 67 18.91 5.83 -2.56
CA GLU A 67 18.12 4.65 -2.25
C GLU A 67 17.66 3.92 -3.52
N GLN A 68 17.22 4.68 -4.54
CA GLN A 68 16.85 4.09 -5.82
C GLN A 68 18.05 3.47 -6.56
N GLU A 69 19.26 4.03 -6.39
CA GLU A 69 20.49 3.49 -6.98
C GLU A 69 20.95 2.21 -6.28
N LEU A 70 21.04 2.24 -4.94
CA LEU A 70 21.54 1.13 -4.13
C LEU A 70 20.58 -0.05 -4.05
N GLY A 71 19.31 0.20 -4.20
CA GLY A 71 18.23 -0.78 -4.08
C GLY A 71 17.36 -0.52 -2.87
N ALA A 72 16.06 -0.31 -3.13
CA ALA A 72 15.07 -0.09 -2.09
C ALA A 72 13.72 -0.71 -2.45
N VAL A 73 12.98 -1.10 -1.42
CA VAL A 73 11.59 -1.53 -1.53
C VAL A 73 10.70 -0.43 -0.96
N CYS A 74 9.76 0.05 -1.76
CA CYS A 74 8.71 0.94 -1.31
C CYS A 74 7.41 0.16 -1.14
N ILE A 75 6.78 0.26 0.03
CA ILE A 75 5.48 -0.36 0.34
C ILE A 75 4.50 0.77 0.64
N ASP A 76 3.42 0.82 -0.14
CA ASP A 76 2.33 1.77 0.00
C ASP A 76 1.10 1.06 0.61
N LEU A 77 0.81 1.36 1.87
CA LEU A 77 -0.30 0.79 2.64
C LEU A 77 -1.54 1.67 2.46
N GLY A 78 -2.29 1.41 1.41
CA GLY A 78 -3.54 2.11 1.13
C GLY A 78 -4.74 1.62 1.92
N GLY A 79 -5.89 2.25 1.73
CA GLY A 79 -7.14 1.87 2.37
C GLY A 79 -7.69 0.52 1.86
N GLY A 80 -7.76 0.32 0.56
CA GLY A 80 -8.32 -0.89 -0.07
C GLY A 80 -7.28 -1.88 -0.55
N SER A 81 -6.05 -1.46 -0.78
CA SER A 81 -4.96 -2.26 -1.32
C SER A 81 -3.61 -1.84 -0.74
N THR A 82 -2.67 -2.75 -0.78
CA THR A 82 -1.26 -2.48 -0.50
C THR A 82 -0.49 -2.68 -1.79
N SER A 83 0.25 -1.66 -2.22
CA SER A 83 1.12 -1.71 -3.38
C SER A 83 2.58 -1.75 -2.95
N TYR A 84 3.43 -2.37 -3.76
CA TYR A 84 4.85 -2.38 -3.50
C TYR A 84 5.64 -2.29 -4.79
N SER A 85 6.83 -1.69 -4.70
CA SER A 85 7.76 -1.55 -5.81
C SER A 85 9.20 -1.74 -5.34
N ILE A 86 10.02 -2.29 -6.22
CA ILE A 86 11.45 -2.48 -5.98
C ILE A 86 12.20 -1.62 -6.99
N PHE A 87 13.08 -0.78 -6.47
CA PHE A 87 13.98 0.05 -7.26
C PHE A 87 15.41 -0.47 -7.12
N LEU A 88 16.15 -0.44 -8.22
CA LEU A 88 17.57 -0.77 -8.29
C LEU A 88 18.18 -0.03 -9.47
N LYS A 89 19.36 0.57 -9.29
CA LYS A 89 20.06 1.36 -10.32
C LYS A 89 19.15 2.44 -10.94
N LYS A 90 18.36 3.12 -10.09
CA LYS A 90 17.38 4.19 -10.45
C LYS A 90 16.19 3.72 -11.28
N HIS A 91 16.02 2.42 -11.49
CA HIS A 91 14.91 1.86 -12.25
C HIS A 91 14.01 1.02 -11.36
N MET A 92 12.69 1.11 -11.59
CA MET A 92 11.76 0.17 -10.99
C MET A 92 11.88 -1.17 -11.72
N ILE A 93 12.35 -2.20 -11.01
CA ILE A 93 12.55 -3.55 -11.55
C ILE A 93 11.38 -4.48 -11.26
N PHE A 94 10.57 -4.15 -10.27
CA PHE A 94 9.40 -4.94 -9.91
C PHE A 94 8.31 -4.06 -9.29
N ALA A 95 7.04 -4.42 -9.52
CA ALA A 95 5.89 -3.83 -8.85
C ALA A 95 4.77 -4.85 -8.70
N GLY A 96 4.05 -4.75 -7.61
CA GLY A 96 2.88 -5.59 -7.34
C GLY A 96 1.86 -4.88 -6.47
N SER A 97 0.70 -5.51 -6.32
CA SER A 97 -0.36 -5.02 -5.45
C SER A 97 -1.21 -6.17 -4.95
N ILE A 98 -1.62 -6.10 -3.70
CA ILE A 98 -2.62 -7.00 -3.11
C ILE A 98 -3.84 -6.19 -2.70
N MET A 99 -5.01 -6.81 -2.82
CA MET A 99 -6.30 -6.21 -2.47
C MET A 99 -6.57 -6.34 -0.97
N LEU A 100 -5.60 -5.91 -0.15
CA LEU A 100 -5.68 -5.81 1.30
C LEU A 100 -5.11 -4.46 1.73
N GLY A 101 -5.84 -3.75 2.58
CA GLY A 101 -5.44 -2.44 3.10
C GLY A 101 -6.14 -2.10 4.39
N GLY A 102 -5.98 -0.87 4.88
CA GLY A 102 -6.46 -0.40 6.17
C GLY A 102 -7.96 -0.58 6.40
N ASN A 103 -8.78 -0.52 5.35
CA ASN A 103 -10.24 -0.73 5.45
C ASN A 103 -10.60 -2.17 5.85
N HIS A 104 -9.77 -3.14 5.49
CA HIS A 104 -9.98 -4.53 5.92
C HIS A 104 -9.74 -4.68 7.42
N VAL A 105 -8.72 -4.02 7.95
CA VAL A 105 -8.45 -3.96 9.40
C VAL A 105 -9.61 -3.28 10.13
N THR A 106 -10.10 -2.16 9.60
CA THR A 106 -11.28 -1.47 10.17
C THR A 106 -12.50 -2.38 10.20
N ARG A 107 -12.71 -3.15 9.12
CA ARG A 107 -13.81 -4.12 9.05
C ARG A 107 -13.64 -5.25 10.07
N ASP A 108 -12.43 -5.76 10.25
CA ASP A 108 -12.16 -6.81 11.24
C ASP A 108 -12.43 -6.30 12.68
N ILE A 109 -12.03 -5.06 12.97
CA ILE A 109 -12.36 -4.40 14.25
C ILE A 109 -13.88 -4.23 14.40
N SER A 110 -14.56 -3.74 13.36
CA SER A 110 -16.02 -3.56 13.36
C SER A 110 -16.75 -4.87 13.66
N LEU A 111 -16.33 -5.96 13.05
CA LEU A 111 -16.91 -7.29 13.28
C LEU A 111 -16.54 -7.88 14.64
N GLY A 112 -15.26 -7.81 15.02
CA GLY A 112 -14.76 -8.38 16.27
C GLY A 112 -15.32 -7.68 17.50
N LEU A 113 -15.42 -6.36 17.45
CA LEU A 113 -15.97 -5.55 18.55
C LEU A 113 -17.46 -5.24 18.39
N GLN A 114 -18.11 -5.66 17.30
CA GLN A 114 -19.52 -5.41 17.00
C GLN A 114 -19.87 -3.92 17.10
N VAL A 115 -19.07 -3.07 16.45
CA VAL A 115 -19.24 -1.62 16.41
C VAL A 115 -19.41 -1.12 14.98
N PRO A 116 -20.05 0.04 14.75
CA PRO A 116 -20.11 0.65 13.42
C PRO A 116 -18.72 0.92 12.84
N MET A 117 -18.60 0.87 11.50
CA MET A 117 -17.33 1.11 10.78
C MET A 117 -16.65 2.44 11.17
N ALA A 118 -17.44 3.50 11.37
CA ALA A 118 -16.92 4.81 11.77
C ALA A 118 -16.26 4.78 13.17
N VAL A 119 -16.84 4.01 14.10
CA VAL A 119 -16.27 3.80 15.45
C VAL A 119 -15.02 2.92 15.36
N ALA A 120 -15.07 1.83 14.60
CA ALA A 120 -13.92 0.98 14.35
C ALA A 120 -12.73 1.74 13.75
N GLU A 121 -12.98 2.66 12.81
CA GLU A 121 -11.93 3.52 12.22
C GLU A 121 -11.31 4.45 13.27
N LYS A 122 -12.13 5.06 14.14
CA LYS A 122 -11.63 5.88 15.26
C LYS A 122 -10.77 5.06 16.23
N ILE A 123 -11.21 3.84 16.60
CA ILE A 123 -10.46 2.93 17.46
C ILE A 123 -9.12 2.57 16.80
N LYS A 124 -9.14 2.19 15.52
CA LYS A 124 -7.93 1.86 14.77
C LYS A 124 -6.92 3.01 14.77
N THR A 125 -7.37 4.22 14.50
CA THR A 125 -6.50 5.39 14.35
C THR A 125 -5.97 5.92 15.68
N LYS A 126 -6.76 5.84 16.74
CA LYS A 126 -6.36 6.34 18.07
C LYS A 126 -5.57 5.29 18.88
N ASN A 127 -5.98 4.04 18.82
CA ASN A 127 -5.53 2.99 19.73
C ASN A 127 -4.83 1.84 19.01
N GLY A 128 -4.80 1.85 17.67
CA GLY A 128 -4.20 0.80 16.87
C GLY A 128 -2.70 0.64 17.16
N GLY A 129 -2.28 -0.59 17.36
CA GLY A 129 -0.91 -1.02 17.53
C GLY A 129 -0.81 -2.50 17.23
N LEU A 130 0.41 -3.01 16.94
CA LEU A 130 0.63 -4.42 16.60
C LEU A 130 1.60 -5.09 17.56
N ILE A 131 2.36 -4.29 18.29
CA ILE A 131 3.34 -4.77 19.25
C ILE A 131 2.65 -4.89 20.59
N ALA A 132 2.42 -6.13 21.03
CA ALA A 132 1.91 -6.40 22.34
C ALA A 132 2.99 -6.12 23.40
N THR A 133 2.62 -5.38 24.44
CA THR A 133 3.46 -5.11 25.62
C THR A 133 2.80 -5.74 26.85
N GLY A 134 3.56 -6.01 27.90
CA GLY A 134 3.02 -6.61 29.11
C GLY A 134 2.00 -5.72 29.88
N ILE A 135 1.72 -4.52 29.37
CA ILE A 135 0.77 -3.56 29.97
C ILE A 135 -0.58 -3.59 29.23
N ASP A 136 -0.63 -4.15 28.01
CA ASP A 136 -1.79 -4.07 27.12
C ASP A 136 -3.06 -4.73 27.67
N ASP A 137 -2.92 -5.72 28.55
CA ASP A 137 -4.04 -6.35 29.25
C ASP A 137 -4.71 -5.44 30.28
N ARG A 138 -4.00 -4.39 30.71
CA ARG A 138 -4.50 -3.40 31.69
C ARG A 138 -4.90 -2.08 31.03
N ASP A 139 -4.52 -1.88 29.77
CA ASP A 139 -4.87 -0.69 29.00
C ASP A 139 -6.27 -0.86 28.42
N LEU A 140 -7.24 -0.18 29.05
CA LEU A 140 -8.65 -0.25 28.68
C LEU A 140 -9.01 0.85 27.69
N ILE A 141 -9.60 0.45 26.60
CA ILE A 141 -10.10 1.33 25.54
C ILE A 141 -11.61 1.43 25.70
N GLU A 142 -12.10 2.64 25.93
CA GLU A 142 -13.55 2.90 25.99
C GLU A 142 -14.15 2.88 24.59
N ILE A 143 -15.24 2.13 24.42
CA ILE A 143 -16.03 2.03 23.19
C ILE A 143 -17.42 2.55 23.49
N GLY A 144 -17.89 3.52 22.71
CA GLY A 144 -19.22 4.12 22.82
C GLY A 144 -19.18 5.55 23.35
N GLY A 145 -20.26 6.32 23.17
CA GLY A 145 -20.50 7.57 23.88
C GLY A 145 -20.41 8.89 23.12
N GLU A 146 -20.15 8.91 21.80
CA GLU A 146 -20.06 10.22 21.08
C GLU A 146 -21.17 10.52 20.09
N THR A 147 -22.04 9.59 19.70
CA THR A 147 -23.14 9.88 18.74
C THR A 147 -24.27 8.86 18.82
N GLY A 148 -25.47 9.28 19.25
CA GLY A 148 -26.72 8.57 19.08
C GLY A 148 -26.97 7.41 20.06
N ASP A 149 -27.79 6.44 19.67
CA ASP A 149 -28.29 5.32 20.50
C ASP A 149 -27.21 4.46 21.22
N TRP A 150 -25.93 4.66 20.88
CA TRP A 150 -24.76 4.00 21.48
C TRP A 150 -24.31 4.60 22.82
N GLU A 151 -24.94 5.69 23.29
CA GLU A 151 -24.61 6.29 24.59
C GLU A 151 -24.87 5.35 25.76
N HIS A 152 -25.78 4.39 25.59
CA HIS A 152 -26.15 3.44 26.64
C HIS A 152 -25.30 2.17 26.67
N ASP A 153 -24.48 1.93 25.63
CA ASP A 153 -23.63 0.73 25.47
C ASP A 153 -22.14 1.07 25.65
N ARG A 154 -21.82 1.80 26.72
CA ARG A 154 -20.40 2.01 27.09
C ARG A 154 -19.80 0.71 27.56
N ARG A 155 -18.85 0.20 26.79
CA ARG A 155 -18.06 -0.95 27.19
C ARG A 155 -16.59 -0.67 27.02
N THR A 156 -15.76 -1.43 27.71
CA THR A 156 -14.31 -1.37 27.59
C THR A 156 -13.78 -2.64 26.94
N VAL A 157 -12.76 -2.52 26.13
CA VAL A 157 -11.97 -3.63 25.61
C VAL A 157 -10.51 -3.40 25.95
N THR A 158 -9.75 -4.45 26.11
CA THR A 158 -8.32 -4.32 26.35
C THR A 158 -7.58 -4.04 25.05
N ARG A 159 -6.45 -3.36 25.14
CA ARG A 159 -5.56 -3.18 23.97
C ARG A 159 -5.10 -4.52 23.42
N SER A 160 -4.86 -5.50 24.26
CA SER A 160 -4.49 -6.88 23.88
C SER A 160 -5.56 -7.52 23.00
N GLU A 161 -6.84 -7.35 23.33
CA GLU A 161 -7.96 -7.84 22.52
C GLU A 161 -8.01 -7.15 21.15
N LEU A 162 -7.82 -5.82 21.10
CA LEU A 162 -7.74 -5.08 19.85
C LEU A 162 -6.58 -5.56 18.97
N ILE A 163 -5.39 -5.75 19.56
CA ILE A 163 -4.22 -6.30 18.86
C ILE A 163 -4.53 -7.68 18.31
N GLY A 164 -5.18 -8.54 19.09
CA GLY A 164 -5.60 -9.89 18.67
C GLY A 164 -6.51 -9.90 17.45
N ILE A 165 -7.37 -8.88 17.29
CA ILE A 165 -8.23 -8.72 16.11
C ILE A 165 -7.44 -8.21 14.90
N MET A 166 -6.53 -7.25 15.09
CA MET A 166 -5.82 -6.58 13.99
C MET A 166 -4.65 -7.41 13.43
N ARG A 167 -3.91 -8.07 14.31
CA ARG A 167 -2.65 -8.73 14.01
C ARG A 167 -2.74 -9.78 12.90
N PRO A 168 -3.72 -10.73 12.88
CA PRO A 168 -3.80 -11.76 11.84
C PRO A 168 -3.91 -11.17 10.44
N ARG A 169 -4.64 -10.05 10.29
CA ARG A 169 -4.79 -9.38 8.99
C ARG A 169 -3.49 -8.78 8.50
N ILE A 170 -2.74 -8.14 9.38
CA ILE A 170 -1.49 -7.47 9.01
C ILE A 170 -0.37 -8.48 8.81
N GLU A 171 -0.32 -9.55 9.61
CA GLU A 171 0.59 -10.66 9.38
C GLU A 171 0.34 -11.34 8.03
N ALA A 172 -0.93 -11.51 7.63
CA ALA A 172 -1.27 -12.04 6.31
C ALA A 172 -0.73 -11.16 5.17
N VAL A 173 -0.82 -9.83 5.30
CA VAL A 173 -0.23 -8.88 4.34
C VAL A 173 1.29 -9.05 4.27
N SER A 174 1.98 -9.04 5.40
CA SER A 174 3.43 -9.16 5.48
C SER A 174 3.94 -10.51 4.95
N TYR A 175 3.26 -11.62 5.30
CA TYR A 175 3.66 -12.97 4.92
C TYR A 175 3.50 -13.24 3.42
N THR A 176 2.44 -12.72 2.81
CA THR A 176 2.17 -12.92 1.37
C THR A 176 3.25 -12.27 0.52
N HIS A 177 3.85 -11.17 0.98
CA HIS A 177 4.91 -10.47 0.26
C HIS A 177 6.29 -11.12 0.40
N LEU A 178 6.63 -11.61 1.60
CA LEU A 178 7.95 -12.20 1.85
C LEU A 178 8.14 -13.55 1.14
N ARG A 179 7.08 -14.35 1.02
CA ARG A 179 7.13 -15.69 0.41
C ARG A 179 7.04 -15.71 -1.11
N ALA A 180 6.49 -14.69 -1.74
CA ALA A 180 6.39 -14.61 -3.21
C ALA A 180 7.75 -14.44 -3.91
N HIS A 181 8.83 -14.25 -3.15
CA HIS A 181 10.19 -14.07 -3.66
C HIS A 181 11.13 -15.24 -3.37
N GLU A 182 10.66 -16.33 -2.74
CA GLU A 182 11.47 -17.53 -2.49
C GLU A 182 11.32 -18.62 -3.56
N THR A 183 10.53 -18.38 -4.60
CA THR A 183 10.39 -19.25 -5.78
C THR A 183 10.78 -18.52 -7.04
#